data_52d5a20699a06bf37fe1c32060d070ea
#
_entry.id   52d5a20699a06bf37fe1c32060d070ea
#
_cell.length_a   1.000
_cell.length_b   1.000
_cell.length_c   1.000
_cell.angle_alpha   90.00
_cell.angle_beta   90.00
_cell.angle_gamma   90.00
#
_symmetry.space_group_name_H-M   'P 1'
#
loop_
_entity.id
_entity.type
_entity.pdbx_description
1 polymer ?
#
loop_
_entity_poly.entity_id
_entity_poly.type
_entity_poly.pdbx_seq_one_letter_code
_entity_poly.pdbx_strand_id
1 'polypeptide(L)'
;PVLFVSSLLLNIADGGLAWGQCLFALLLLAGCIVGEILMLHEYDAYTPIVTSVCGKSQKFNCSAVLESSGSRFLNIPWTVWGCSYFLGMLLAIMSSGYSEDVYVTVAFLHLLALPYVIYSIWYQKFVVRQWCPLCLTVQADIVALSLVALLSGCYSQIENLSISALPTIGINLVISFAAMWLLWLNFQQKKLKQLYKDRFHEVKYSSAVFHSLLEREPEAKVSTDGYGIILGNPNGSTHIIKVCNPYCGHCAAAQKVLDKLLAANHDIRLQIIFIME
;
A
#
# COMPACT_ATOMS: atom_id res chain seq x y z
N PRO A 1 10.91 11.98 -8.64
CA PRO A 1 10.80 12.27 -10.09
C PRO A 1 11.51 13.57 -10.46
N VAL A 2 11.32 14.68 -9.70
CA VAL A 2 11.89 16.00 -10.04
C VAL A 2 13.43 15.97 -10.06
N LEU A 3 14.06 15.38 -9.04
CA LEU A 3 15.53 15.27 -8.96
C LEU A 3 16.11 14.40 -10.09
N PHE A 4 15.39 13.35 -10.50
CA PHE A 4 15.78 12.50 -11.63
C PHE A 4 15.75 13.30 -12.94
N VAL A 5 14.66 13.98 -13.21
CA VAL A 5 14.48 14.78 -14.44
C VAL A 5 15.54 15.90 -14.52
N SER A 6 15.81 16.58 -13.40
CA SER A 6 16.83 17.63 -13.37
C SER A 6 18.25 17.08 -13.60
N SER A 7 18.60 15.93 -13.01
CA SER A 7 19.90 15.28 -13.24
C SER A 7 20.05 14.81 -14.68
N LEU A 8 19.00 14.23 -15.25
CA LEU A 8 18.96 13.79 -16.65
C LEU A 8 19.12 14.98 -17.61
N LEU A 9 18.39 16.08 -17.37
CA LEU A 9 18.45 17.29 -18.19
C LEU A 9 19.84 17.95 -18.15
N LEU A 10 20.51 18.00 -16.99
CA LEU A 10 21.85 18.52 -16.86
C LEU A 10 22.85 17.69 -17.68
N ASN A 11 22.80 16.37 -17.61
CA ASN A 11 23.68 15.49 -18.38
C ASN A 11 23.43 15.57 -19.90
N ILE A 12 22.17 15.74 -20.33
CA ILE A 12 21.83 15.96 -21.74
C ILE A 12 22.36 17.31 -22.22
N ALA A 13 22.25 18.35 -21.41
CA ALA A 13 22.76 19.70 -21.74
C ALA A 13 24.26 19.72 -21.92
N ASP A 14 25.00 18.91 -21.13
CA ASP A 14 26.46 18.77 -21.25
C ASP A 14 26.90 17.89 -22.45
N GLY A 15 25.95 17.35 -23.23
CA GLY A 15 26.21 16.56 -24.43
C GLY A 15 26.83 15.17 -24.18
N GLY A 16 26.99 14.79 -22.91
CA GLY A 16 27.67 13.56 -22.50
C GLY A 16 26.84 12.27 -22.48
N LEU A 17 25.53 12.38 -22.51
CA LEU A 17 24.66 11.20 -22.34
C LEU A 17 24.26 10.62 -23.70
N ALA A 18 24.72 9.39 -23.99
CA ALA A 18 24.27 8.65 -25.17
C ALA A 18 22.76 8.37 -25.09
N TRP A 19 22.06 8.42 -26.24
CA TRP A 19 20.61 8.17 -26.30
C TRP A 19 20.18 6.87 -25.63
N GLY A 20 21.05 5.82 -25.71
CA GLY A 20 20.78 4.52 -25.10
C GLY A 20 20.73 4.59 -23.57
N GLN A 21 21.65 5.33 -22.96
CA GLN A 21 21.65 5.52 -21.49
C GLN A 21 20.42 6.29 -21.02
N CYS A 22 20.02 7.36 -21.76
CA CYS A 22 18.81 8.11 -21.48
C CYS A 22 17.56 7.23 -21.52
N LEU A 23 17.39 6.47 -22.61
CA LEU A 23 16.20 5.64 -22.79
C LEU A 23 16.18 4.48 -21.78
N PHE A 24 17.34 3.91 -21.48
CA PHE A 24 17.47 2.87 -20.46
C PHE A 24 17.08 3.39 -19.06
N ALA A 25 17.55 4.57 -18.68
CA ALA A 25 17.18 5.19 -17.42
C ALA A 25 15.69 5.54 -17.34
N LEU A 26 15.08 5.99 -18.43
CA LEU A 26 13.63 6.26 -18.50
C LEU A 26 12.80 4.97 -18.36
N LEU A 27 13.24 3.87 -18.96
CA LEU A 27 12.60 2.57 -18.79
C LEU A 27 12.74 2.06 -17.36
N LEU A 28 13.92 2.18 -16.73
CA LEU A 28 14.07 1.84 -15.31
C LEU A 28 13.12 2.65 -14.42
N LEU A 29 12.92 3.94 -14.73
CA LEU A 29 11.94 4.77 -14.02
C LEU A 29 10.51 4.28 -14.25
N ALA A 30 10.16 3.89 -15.48
CA ALA A 30 8.85 3.33 -15.79
C ALA A 30 8.62 2.02 -15.03
N GLY A 31 9.61 1.14 -14.98
CA GLY A 31 9.59 -0.08 -14.17
C GLY A 31 9.37 0.19 -12.67
N CYS A 32 10.02 1.23 -12.11
CA CYS A 32 9.76 1.68 -10.75
C CYS A 32 8.29 2.08 -10.54
N ILE A 33 7.75 2.91 -11.42
CA ILE A 33 6.35 3.39 -11.31
C ILE A 33 5.36 2.22 -11.37
N VAL A 34 5.53 1.30 -12.32
CA VAL A 34 4.66 0.12 -12.44
C VAL A 34 4.81 -0.79 -11.23
N GLY A 35 6.03 -0.96 -10.72
CA GLY A 35 6.31 -1.72 -9.51
C GLY A 35 5.63 -1.13 -8.26
N GLU A 36 5.66 0.21 -8.11
CA GLU A 36 4.96 0.91 -7.03
C GLU A 36 3.44 0.71 -7.13
N ILE A 37 2.85 0.76 -8.33
CA ILE A 37 1.43 0.48 -8.55
C ILE A 37 1.08 -0.96 -8.16
N LEU A 38 1.94 -1.93 -8.48
CA LEU A 38 1.78 -3.32 -8.06
C LEU A 38 1.82 -3.48 -6.54
N MET A 39 2.74 -2.77 -5.87
CA MET A 39 2.85 -2.80 -4.41
C MET A 39 1.64 -2.14 -3.73
N LEU A 40 1.11 -1.06 -4.31
CA LEU A 40 -0.15 -0.44 -3.87
C LEU A 40 -1.34 -1.40 -4.04
N HIS A 41 -1.37 -2.19 -5.11
CA HIS A 41 -2.40 -3.21 -5.32
C HIS A 41 -2.41 -4.28 -4.20
N GLU A 42 -1.25 -4.71 -3.73
CA GLU A 42 -1.17 -5.65 -2.61
C GLU A 42 -1.70 -5.04 -1.29
N TYR A 43 -1.56 -3.73 -1.14
CA TYR A 43 -2.09 -3.01 0.03
C TYR A 43 -3.60 -2.79 -0.07
N ASP A 44 -4.07 -2.22 -1.18
CA ASP A 44 -5.48 -1.92 -1.44
C ASP A 44 -5.82 -2.12 -2.93
N ALA A 45 -6.47 -3.24 -3.22
CA ALA A 45 -6.90 -3.61 -4.56
C ALA A 45 -8.04 -2.74 -5.11
N TYR A 46 -8.62 -1.85 -4.30
CA TYR A 46 -9.76 -1.01 -4.67
C TYR A 46 -9.38 0.44 -4.96
N THR A 47 -8.11 0.80 -4.92
CA THR A 47 -7.70 2.16 -5.32
C THR A 47 -8.09 2.44 -6.78
N PRO A 48 -8.52 3.67 -7.12
CA PRO A 48 -8.99 4.01 -8.49
C PRO A 48 -7.96 3.70 -9.58
N ILE A 49 -6.66 3.91 -9.30
CA ILE A 49 -5.56 3.63 -10.24
C ILE A 49 -5.47 2.12 -10.51
N VAL A 50 -5.56 1.31 -9.46
CA VAL A 50 -5.48 -0.15 -9.56
C VAL A 50 -6.70 -0.71 -10.30
N THR A 51 -7.91 -0.26 -9.95
CA THR A 51 -9.14 -0.75 -10.57
C THR A 51 -9.26 -0.39 -12.04
N SER A 52 -8.68 0.73 -12.48
CA SER A 52 -8.68 1.14 -13.89
C SER A 52 -7.82 0.22 -14.76
N VAL A 53 -6.71 -0.32 -14.22
CA VAL A 53 -5.75 -1.15 -14.96
C VAL A 53 -6.00 -2.65 -14.74
N CYS A 54 -6.32 -3.03 -13.52
CA CYS A 54 -6.55 -4.42 -13.10
C CYS A 54 -8.04 -4.78 -13.02
N GLY A 55 -8.85 -4.34 -14.00
CA GLY A 55 -10.28 -4.65 -14.04
C GLY A 55 -10.55 -6.16 -13.91
N LYS A 56 -11.56 -6.54 -13.13
CA LYS A 56 -11.97 -7.94 -12.96
C LYS A 56 -12.69 -8.43 -14.22
N SER A 57 -11.96 -9.10 -15.12
CA SER A 57 -12.56 -9.87 -16.21
C SER A 57 -12.26 -11.36 -16.03
N GLN A 58 -12.95 -12.23 -16.78
CA GLN A 58 -12.70 -13.68 -16.70
C GLN A 58 -11.26 -14.08 -17.03
N LYS A 59 -10.52 -13.26 -17.79
CA LYS A 59 -9.15 -13.56 -18.24
C LYS A 59 -8.08 -12.70 -17.56
N PHE A 60 -8.45 -11.54 -17.02
CA PHE A 60 -7.51 -10.58 -16.41
C PHE A 60 -7.86 -10.34 -14.93
N ASN A 61 -6.97 -10.77 -14.04
CA ASN A 61 -7.14 -10.63 -12.59
C ASN A 61 -5.77 -10.53 -11.90
N CYS A 62 -5.36 -9.32 -11.58
CA CYS A 62 -4.09 -9.09 -10.90
C CYS A 62 -4.05 -9.76 -9.52
N SER A 63 -5.14 -9.70 -8.74
CA SER A 63 -5.18 -10.28 -7.40
C SER A 63 -4.93 -11.79 -7.41
N ALA A 64 -5.49 -12.51 -8.39
CA ALA A 64 -5.29 -13.96 -8.50
C ALA A 64 -3.81 -14.33 -8.73
N VAL A 65 -3.06 -13.50 -9.46
CA VAL A 65 -1.63 -13.71 -9.70
C VAL A 65 -0.81 -13.31 -8.48
N LEU A 66 -1.08 -12.14 -7.88
CA LEU A 66 -0.32 -11.59 -6.77
C LEU A 66 -0.54 -12.34 -5.44
N GLU A 67 -1.71 -12.95 -5.24
CA GLU A 67 -2.03 -13.75 -4.06
C GLU A 67 -1.69 -15.23 -4.20
N SER A 68 -1.22 -15.66 -5.39
CA SER A 68 -0.85 -17.06 -5.63
C SER A 68 0.40 -17.47 -4.83
N SER A 69 0.59 -18.76 -4.60
CA SER A 69 1.75 -19.30 -3.86
C SER A 69 3.09 -18.96 -4.51
N GLY A 70 3.15 -18.87 -5.84
CA GLY A 70 4.37 -18.53 -6.58
C GLY A 70 4.65 -17.03 -6.69
N SER A 71 3.79 -16.18 -6.15
CA SER A 71 4.00 -14.72 -6.12
C SER A 71 5.02 -14.27 -5.07
N ARG A 72 5.58 -15.19 -4.27
CA ARG A 72 6.52 -14.91 -3.20
C ARG A 72 7.79 -15.73 -3.35
N PHE A 73 8.92 -15.08 -3.05
CA PHE A 73 10.21 -15.70 -2.91
C PHE A 73 10.76 -15.40 -1.51
N LEU A 74 11.14 -16.42 -0.74
CA LEU A 74 11.53 -16.31 0.67
C LEU A 74 10.49 -15.58 1.55
N ASN A 75 9.22 -15.83 1.32
CA ASN A 75 8.09 -15.13 1.96
C ASN A 75 7.94 -13.64 1.63
N ILE A 76 8.79 -13.10 0.75
CA ILE A 76 8.76 -11.72 0.29
C ILE A 76 8.09 -11.69 -1.07
N PRO A 77 7.10 -10.79 -1.31
CA PRO A 77 6.46 -10.65 -2.61
C PRO A 77 7.45 -10.28 -3.72
N TRP A 78 7.24 -10.80 -4.93
CA TRP A 78 8.03 -10.41 -6.10
C TRP A 78 7.95 -8.91 -6.42
N THR A 79 6.90 -8.23 -5.97
CA THR A 79 6.75 -6.76 -6.08
C THR A 79 7.86 -6.03 -5.35
N VAL A 80 8.24 -6.47 -4.14
CA VAL A 80 9.35 -5.89 -3.36
C VAL A 80 10.68 -6.12 -4.09
N TRP A 81 10.93 -7.32 -4.59
CA TRP A 81 12.13 -7.66 -5.34
C TRP A 81 12.25 -6.84 -6.62
N GLY A 82 11.14 -6.74 -7.38
CA GLY A 82 11.09 -5.98 -8.64
C GLY A 82 11.29 -4.48 -8.42
N CYS A 83 10.58 -3.88 -7.47
CA CYS A 83 10.76 -2.46 -7.13
C CYS A 83 12.21 -2.18 -6.70
N SER A 84 12.78 -3.04 -5.85
CA SER A 84 14.16 -2.90 -5.38
C SER A 84 15.16 -2.99 -6.52
N TYR A 85 14.92 -3.89 -7.46
CA TYR A 85 15.75 -4.08 -8.64
C TYR A 85 15.75 -2.83 -9.54
N PHE A 86 14.57 -2.35 -9.98
CA PHE A 86 14.47 -1.17 -10.84
C PHE A 86 15.04 0.07 -10.17
N LEU A 87 14.67 0.32 -8.90
CA LEU A 87 15.15 1.46 -8.14
C LEU A 87 16.67 1.37 -7.90
N GLY A 88 17.20 0.20 -7.55
CA GLY A 88 18.62 0.00 -7.29
C GLY A 88 19.49 0.20 -8.53
N MET A 89 19.05 -0.31 -9.69
CA MET A 89 19.74 -0.10 -10.95
C MET A 89 19.70 1.37 -11.38
N LEU A 90 18.55 2.03 -11.22
CA LEU A 90 18.40 3.45 -11.52
C LEU A 90 19.32 4.29 -10.63
N LEU A 91 19.33 4.04 -9.32
CA LEU A 91 20.19 4.75 -8.38
C LEU A 91 21.68 4.50 -8.64
N ALA A 92 22.07 3.29 -9.05
CA ALA A 92 23.44 2.99 -9.42
C ALA A 92 23.92 3.83 -10.61
N ILE A 93 23.12 3.95 -11.66
CA ILE A 93 23.42 4.78 -12.83
C ILE A 93 23.49 6.26 -12.42
N MET A 94 22.54 6.74 -11.60
CA MET A 94 22.50 8.14 -11.16
C MET A 94 23.67 8.50 -10.23
N SER A 95 23.98 7.64 -9.25
CA SER A 95 25.05 7.89 -8.26
C SER A 95 26.45 7.83 -8.87
N SER A 96 26.61 7.12 -10.00
CA SER A 96 27.87 7.10 -10.76
C SER A 96 28.03 8.29 -11.71
N GLY A 97 27.07 9.22 -11.75
CA GLY A 97 27.08 10.33 -12.70
C GLY A 97 26.93 9.88 -14.16
N TYR A 98 26.19 8.78 -14.38
CA TYR A 98 25.97 8.16 -15.72
C TYR A 98 27.26 7.64 -16.37
N SER A 99 28.21 7.15 -15.55
CA SER A 99 29.44 6.57 -16.09
C SER A 99 29.15 5.38 -17.00
N GLU A 100 29.92 5.27 -18.09
CA GLU A 100 29.73 4.21 -19.09
C GLU A 100 29.99 2.82 -18.51
N ASP A 101 30.99 2.67 -17.66
CA ASP A 101 31.34 1.42 -16.98
C ASP A 101 30.18 0.86 -16.15
N VAL A 102 29.52 1.74 -15.37
CA VAL A 102 28.35 1.35 -14.55
C VAL A 102 27.18 1.00 -15.44
N TYR A 103 26.92 1.77 -16.51
CA TYR A 103 25.85 1.49 -17.45
C TYR A 103 26.02 0.13 -18.13
N VAL A 104 27.22 -0.13 -18.68
CA VAL A 104 27.53 -1.42 -19.33
C VAL A 104 27.37 -2.56 -18.33
N THR A 105 27.91 -2.42 -17.11
CA THR A 105 27.81 -3.45 -16.08
C THR A 105 26.35 -3.70 -15.67
N VAL A 106 25.54 -2.66 -15.49
CA VAL A 106 24.10 -2.77 -15.20
C VAL A 106 23.37 -3.50 -16.35
N ALA A 107 23.66 -3.15 -17.61
CA ALA A 107 23.03 -3.79 -18.77
C ALA A 107 23.36 -5.28 -18.85
N PHE A 108 24.60 -5.69 -18.55
CA PHE A 108 24.95 -7.11 -18.48
C PHE A 108 24.25 -7.83 -17.31
N LEU A 109 24.22 -7.23 -16.13
CA LEU A 109 23.48 -7.81 -14.97
C LEU A 109 21.99 -7.91 -15.25
N HIS A 110 21.43 -6.99 -16.06
CA HIS A 110 20.03 -7.01 -16.44
C HIS A 110 19.64 -8.29 -17.22
N LEU A 111 20.57 -8.90 -17.96
CA LEU A 111 20.31 -10.17 -18.66
C LEU A 111 19.88 -11.29 -17.70
N LEU A 112 20.30 -11.23 -16.44
CA LEU A 112 19.89 -12.18 -15.40
C LEU A 112 18.39 -12.05 -15.03
N ALA A 113 17.74 -10.95 -15.40
CA ALA A 113 16.30 -10.78 -15.21
C ALA A 113 15.45 -11.44 -16.31
N LEU A 114 16.01 -11.75 -17.49
CA LEU A 114 15.27 -12.37 -18.59
C LEU A 114 14.67 -13.74 -18.26
N PRO A 115 15.35 -14.66 -17.56
CA PRO A 115 14.74 -15.93 -17.13
C PRO A 115 13.48 -15.75 -16.28
N TYR A 116 13.40 -14.68 -15.49
CA TYR A 116 12.20 -14.36 -14.73
C TYR A 116 11.00 -14.03 -15.64
N VAL A 117 11.21 -13.36 -16.76
CA VAL A 117 10.15 -13.07 -17.74
C VAL A 117 9.51 -14.37 -18.23
N ILE A 118 10.35 -15.36 -18.60
CA ILE A 118 9.89 -16.67 -19.07
C ILE A 118 9.11 -17.38 -17.97
N TYR A 119 9.66 -17.43 -16.76
CA TYR A 119 9.01 -18.04 -15.59
C TYR A 119 7.66 -17.40 -15.32
N SER A 120 7.58 -16.08 -15.29
CA SER A 120 6.36 -15.34 -14.95
C SER A 120 5.25 -15.55 -16.00
N ILE A 121 5.57 -15.52 -17.29
CA ILE A 121 4.62 -15.80 -18.38
C ILE A 121 4.13 -17.25 -18.30
N TRP A 122 5.02 -18.21 -18.10
CA TRP A 122 4.68 -19.62 -17.93
C TRP A 122 3.75 -19.81 -16.72
N TYR A 123 4.10 -19.22 -15.58
CA TYR A 123 3.33 -19.33 -14.34
C TYR A 123 1.92 -18.78 -14.48
N GLN A 124 1.75 -17.58 -15.06
CA GLN A 124 0.46 -16.97 -15.34
C GLN A 124 -0.40 -17.83 -16.28
N LYS A 125 0.20 -18.37 -17.35
CA LYS A 125 -0.52 -19.15 -18.36
C LYS A 125 -0.93 -20.54 -17.89
N PHE A 126 -0.04 -21.28 -17.22
CA PHE A 126 -0.24 -22.70 -16.95
C PHE A 126 -0.67 -23.00 -15.51
N VAL A 127 -0.22 -22.20 -14.53
CA VAL A 127 -0.51 -22.43 -13.12
C VAL A 127 -1.72 -21.62 -12.69
N VAL A 128 -1.66 -20.29 -12.78
CA VAL A 128 -2.75 -19.41 -12.33
C VAL A 128 -3.91 -19.39 -13.33
N ARG A 129 -3.60 -19.56 -14.62
CA ARG A 129 -4.55 -19.49 -15.76
C ARG A 129 -5.28 -18.15 -15.86
N GLN A 130 -4.68 -17.11 -15.33
CA GLN A 130 -5.14 -15.74 -15.42
C GLN A 130 -3.96 -14.81 -15.68
N TRP A 131 -4.24 -13.69 -16.36
CA TRP A 131 -3.23 -12.72 -16.74
C TRP A 131 -3.27 -11.50 -15.83
N CYS A 132 -2.10 -11.02 -15.43
CA CYS A 132 -1.95 -9.75 -14.72
C CYS A 132 -1.39 -8.71 -15.69
N PRO A 133 -2.19 -7.71 -16.13
CA PRO A 133 -1.70 -6.68 -17.06
C PRO A 133 -0.48 -5.94 -16.55
N LEU A 134 -0.46 -5.55 -15.28
CA LEU A 134 0.68 -4.86 -14.67
C LEU A 134 1.94 -5.74 -14.65
N CYS A 135 1.80 -7.04 -14.34
CA CYS A 135 2.93 -7.96 -14.40
C CYS A 135 3.46 -8.11 -15.86
N LEU A 136 2.57 -8.16 -16.84
CA LEU A 136 2.97 -8.18 -18.25
C LEU A 136 3.68 -6.90 -18.70
N THR A 137 3.25 -5.74 -18.16
CA THR A 137 3.94 -4.46 -18.42
C THR A 137 5.36 -4.47 -17.86
N VAL A 138 5.57 -4.98 -16.64
CA VAL A 138 6.93 -5.16 -16.09
C VAL A 138 7.78 -6.07 -16.95
N GLN A 139 7.22 -7.18 -17.46
CA GLN A 139 7.94 -8.10 -18.34
C GLN A 139 8.29 -7.47 -19.68
N ALA A 140 7.36 -6.70 -20.26
CA ALA A 140 7.62 -5.94 -21.48
C ALA A 140 8.73 -4.88 -21.26
N ASP A 141 8.73 -4.24 -20.13
CA ASP A 141 9.77 -3.27 -19.74
C ASP A 141 11.16 -3.93 -19.60
N ILE A 142 11.26 -5.10 -18.97
CA ILE A 142 12.49 -5.88 -18.87
C ILE A 142 13.01 -6.24 -20.28
N VAL A 143 12.14 -6.67 -21.17
CA VAL A 143 12.54 -6.98 -22.57
C VAL A 143 12.97 -5.71 -23.30
N ALA A 144 12.24 -4.59 -23.10
CA ALA A 144 12.58 -3.31 -23.73
C ALA A 144 13.95 -2.79 -23.28
N LEU A 145 14.28 -2.90 -21.99
CA LEU A 145 15.61 -2.56 -21.46
C LEU A 145 16.72 -3.35 -22.14
N SER A 146 16.53 -4.67 -22.32
CA SER A 146 17.51 -5.52 -23.03
C SER A 146 17.64 -5.14 -24.50
N LEU A 147 16.53 -4.77 -25.16
CA LEU A 147 16.56 -4.31 -26.55
C LEU A 147 17.27 -2.96 -26.70
N VAL A 148 17.03 -2.03 -25.80
CA VAL A 148 17.73 -0.73 -25.80
C VAL A 148 19.23 -0.92 -25.60
N ALA A 149 19.65 -1.76 -24.67
CA ALA A 149 21.06 -2.07 -24.46
C ALA A 149 21.71 -2.74 -25.69
N LEU A 150 20.97 -3.61 -26.38
CA LEU A 150 21.42 -4.24 -27.64
C LEU A 150 21.57 -3.22 -28.76
N LEU A 151 20.52 -2.39 -28.99
CA LEU A 151 20.50 -1.41 -30.09
C LEU A 151 21.49 -0.26 -29.87
N SER A 152 21.78 0.10 -28.63
CA SER A 152 22.81 1.08 -28.30
C SER A 152 24.25 0.56 -28.45
N GLY A 153 24.42 -0.71 -28.77
CA GLY A 153 25.74 -1.35 -28.88
C GLY A 153 26.40 -1.61 -27.52
N CYS A 154 25.66 -1.50 -26.42
CA CYS A 154 26.18 -1.67 -25.07
C CYS A 154 26.86 -3.04 -24.88
N TYR A 155 26.27 -4.11 -25.42
CA TYR A 155 26.82 -5.47 -25.32
C TYR A 155 28.06 -5.72 -26.18
N SER A 156 28.40 -4.85 -27.12
CA SER A 156 29.67 -4.92 -27.83
C SER A 156 30.83 -4.32 -27.05
N GLN A 157 30.54 -3.55 -25.99
CA GLN A 157 31.51 -2.86 -25.13
C GLN A 157 31.94 -3.73 -23.93
N ILE A 158 32.22 -5.00 -24.16
CA ILE A 158 32.60 -5.95 -23.09
C ILE A 158 33.88 -5.51 -22.34
N GLU A 159 34.75 -4.74 -23.00
CA GLU A 159 35.97 -4.20 -22.42
C GLU A 159 35.69 -3.17 -21.29
N ASN A 160 34.52 -2.53 -21.34
CA ASN A 160 34.06 -1.57 -20.34
C ASN A 160 33.32 -2.25 -19.16
N LEU A 161 33.22 -3.60 -19.17
CA LEU A 161 32.69 -4.34 -18.04
C LEU A 161 33.64 -4.21 -16.85
N SER A 162 33.22 -3.47 -15.82
CA SER A 162 34.10 -3.10 -14.72
C SER A 162 33.68 -3.80 -13.41
N ILE A 163 34.61 -4.57 -12.85
CA ILE A 163 34.44 -5.15 -11.51
C ILE A 163 34.34 -4.03 -10.45
N SER A 164 34.96 -2.87 -10.69
CA SER A 164 34.88 -1.71 -9.79
C SER A 164 33.49 -1.08 -9.74
N ALA A 165 32.61 -1.33 -10.71
CA ALA A 165 31.21 -0.91 -10.71
C ALA A 165 30.32 -1.74 -9.77
N LEU A 166 30.70 -3.01 -9.48
CA LEU A 166 29.89 -3.93 -8.68
C LEU A 166 29.61 -3.45 -7.26
N PRO A 167 30.55 -2.86 -6.50
CA PRO A 167 30.25 -2.31 -5.18
C PRO A 167 29.20 -1.20 -5.24
N THR A 168 29.29 -0.29 -6.21
CA THR A 168 28.32 0.79 -6.40
C THR A 168 26.93 0.24 -6.68
N ILE A 169 26.81 -0.74 -7.60
CA ILE A 169 25.55 -1.41 -7.93
C ILE A 169 25.02 -2.17 -6.71
N GLY A 170 25.86 -2.94 -6.03
CA GLY A 170 25.52 -3.73 -4.86
C GLY A 170 24.98 -2.89 -3.71
N ILE A 171 25.65 -1.78 -3.38
CA ILE A 171 25.22 -0.86 -2.31
C ILE A 171 23.85 -0.26 -2.65
N ASN A 172 23.65 0.21 -3.89
CA ASN A 172 22.36 0.79 -4.30
C ASN A 172 21.24 -0.24 -4.31
N LEU A 173 21.50 -1.50 -4.69
CA LEU A 173 20.53 -2.59 -4.60
C LEU A 173 20.15 -2.91 -3.14
N VAL A 174 21.13 -2.95 -2.23
CA VAL A 174 20.88 -3.21 -0.80
C VAL A 174 20.08 -2.07 -0.18
N ILE A 175 20.42 -0.82 -0.47
CA ILE A 175 19.68 0.35 0.03
C ILE A 175 18.23 0.34 -0.50
N SER A 176 18.06 0.09 -1.79
CA SER A 176 16.73 0.01 -2.41
C SER A 176 15.90 -1.14 -1.85
N PHE A 177 16.52 -2.30 -1.63
CA PHE A 177 15.84 -3.44 -1.02
C PHE A 177 15.42 -3.14 0.42
N ALA A 178 16.30 -2.56 1.23
CA ALA A 178 15.97 -2.17 2.60
C ALA A 178 14.82 -1.15 2.64
N ALA A 179 14.83 -0.16 1.76
CA ALA A 179 13.77 0.84 1.65
C ALA A 179 12.42 0.20 1.26
N MET A 180 12.40 -0.63 0.21
CA MET A 180 11.17 -1.30 -0.25
C MET A 180 10.65 -2.32 0.78
N TRP A 181 11.55 -3.04 1.44
CA TRP A 181 11.19 -3.94 2.54
C TRP A 181 10.53 -3.20 3.71
N LEU A 182 11.11 -2.07 4.16
CA LEU A 182 10.53 -1.26 5.23
C LEU A 182 9.18 -0.67 4.83
N LEU A 183 9.01 -0.22 3.58
CA LEU A 183 7.72 0.25 3.06
C LEU A 183 6.69 -0.87 3.08
N TRP A 184 7.04 -2.06 2.60
CA TRP A 184 6.17 -3.23 2.61
C TRP A 184 5.75 -3.63 4.02
N LEU A 185 6.68 -3.66 5.00
CA LEU A 185 6.36 -3.91 6.40
C LEU A 185 5.38 -2.89 6.97
N ASN A 186 5.56 -1.60 6.66
CA ASN A 186 4.64 -0.54 7.06
C ASN A 186 3.23 -0.74 6.47
N PHE A 187 3.14 -1.15 5.20
CA PHE A 187 1.85 -1.46 4.57
C PHE A 187 1.16 -2.65 5.23
N GLN A 188 1.90 -3.73 5.53
CA GLN A 188 1.36 -4.88 6.25
C GLN A 188 0.81 -4.50 7.63
N GLN A 189 1.56 -3.68 8.38
CA GLN A 189 1.10 -3.21 9.69
C GLN A 189 -0.16 -2.35 9.59
N LYS A 190 -0.26 -1.46 8.60
CA LYS A 190 -1.46 -0.63 8.37
C LYS A 190 -2.66 -1.49 8.00
N LYS A 191 -2.49 -2.47 7.11
CA LYS A 191 -3.54 -3.43 6.72
C LYS A 191 -4.05 -4.22 7.92
N LEU A 192 -3.14 -4.70 8.76
CA LEU A 192 -3.48 -5.42 9.98
C LEU A 192 -4.23 -4.54 11.00
N LYS A 193 -3.77 -3.31 11.22
CA LYS A 193 -4.46 -2.35 12.09
C LYS A 193 -5.87 -2.03 11.60
N GLN A 194 -6.05 -1.88 10.28
CA GLN A 194 -7.38 -1.64 9.70
C GLN A 194 -8.29 -2.84 9.92
N LEU A 195 -7.81 -4.06 9.67
CA LEU A 195 -8.56 -5.29 9.91
C LEU A 195 -9.01 -5.41 11.39
N TYR A 196 -8.11 -5.15 12.35
CA TYR A 196 -8.46 -5.16 13.76
C TYR A 196 -9.49 -4.08 14.11
N LYS A 197 -9.35 -2.89 13.54
CA LYS A 197 -10.30 -1.80 13.73
C LYS A 197 -11.69 -2.19 13.22
N ASP A 198 -11.78 -2.76 12.03
CA ASP A 198 -13.04 -3.16 11.41
C ASP A 198 -13.71 -4.28 12.23
N ARG A 199 -12.94 -5.28 12.68
CA ARG A 199 -13.43 -6.34 13.57
C ARG A 199 -13.88 -5.79 14.92
N PHE A 200 -13.13 -4.85 15.49
CA PHE A 200 -13.53 -4.20 16.74
C PHE A 200 -14.84 -3.43 16.58
N HIS A 201 -15.01 -2.69 15.47
CA HIS A 201 -16.25 -1.99 15.17
C HIS A 201 -17.44 -2.95 14.99
N GLU A 202 -17.23 -4.05 14.27
CA GLU A 202 -18.25 -5.09 14.08
C GLU A 202 -18.75 -5.63 15.41
N VAL A 203 -17.86 -5.98 16.34
CA VAL A 203 -18.21 -6.47 17.67
C VAL A 203 -18.86 -5.36 18.50
N LYS A 204 -18.25 -4.16 18.52
CA LYS A 204 -18.71 -3.02 19.34
C LYS A 204 -20.13 -2.57 18.98
N TYR A 205 -20.50 -2.63 17.69
CA TYR A 205 -21.82 -2.19 17.20
C TYR A 205 -22.76 -3.34 16.91
N SER A 206 -22.42 -4.57 17.32
CA SER A 206 -23.30 -5.73 17.22
C SER A 206 -24.43 -5.60 18.26
N SER A 207 -25.69 -5.61 17.80
CA SER A 207 -26.85 -5.62 18.68
C SER A 207 -26.88 -6.84 19.59
N ALA A 208 -26.45 -8.01 19.10
CA ALA A 208 -26.39 -9.24 19.88
C ALA A 208 -25.41 -9.12 21.06
N VAL A 209 -24.21 -8.55 20.81
CA VAL A 209 -23.23 -8.29 21.88
C VAL A 209 -23.76 -7.28 22.87
N PHE A 210 -24.36 -6.19 22.38
CA PHE A 210 -24.96 -5.18 23.25
C PHE A 210 -26.04 -5.78 24.15
N HIS A 211 -26.99 -6.53 23.64
CA HIS A 211 -28.04 -7.17 24.44
C HIS A 211 -27.46 -8.16 25.45
N SER A 212 -26.50 -8.99 25.05
CA SER A 212 -25.88 -9.96 25.96
C SER A 212 -25.10 -9.30 27.11
N LEU A 213 -24.52 -8.13 26.88
CA LEU A 213 -23.86 -7.35 27.94
C LEU A 213 -24.89 -6.65 28.84
N LEU A 214 -25.94 -6.09 28.25
CA LEU A 214 -27.01 -5.42 28.98
C LEU A 214 -27.74 -6.37 29.92
N GLU A 215 -28.02 -7.61 29.49
CA GLU A 215 -28.67 -8.64 30.31
C GLU A 215 -27.81 -9.09 31.52
N ARG A 216 -26.50 -8.87 31.48
CA ARG A 216 -25.57 -9.20 32.56
C ARG A 216 -25.45 -8.09 33.60
N GLU A 217 -25.81 -6.87 33.23
CA GLU A 217 -25.75 -5.73 34.14
C GLU A 217 -26.86 -5.83 35.19
N PRO A 218 -26.58 -5.53 36.47
CA PRO A 218 -27.60 -5.56 37.50
C PRO A 218 -28.65 -4.47 37.27
N GLU A 219 -29.91 -4.84 37.42
CA GLU A 219 -31.01 -3.89 37.36
C GLU A 219 -30.92 -2.82 38.44
N ALA A 220 -31.24 -1.58 38.10
CA ALA A 220 -31.30 -0.48 39.04
C ALA A 220 -32.44 -0.72 40.03
N LYS A 221 -32.11 -0.96 41.30
CA LYS A 221 -33.08 -1.26 42.38
C LYS A 221 -33.79 -0.03 42.97
N VAL A 222 -33.35 1.17 42.60
CA VAL A 222 -33.87 2.42 43.16
C VAL A 222 -34.68 3.15 42.10
N SER A 223 -35.92 3.57 42.50
CA SER A 223 -36.72 4.43 41.62
C SER A 223 -36.03 5.78 41.46
N THR A 224 -35.98 6.23 40.24
CA THR A 224 -35.44 7.55 39.85
C THR A 224 -36.54 8.59 39.67
N ASP A 225 -37.77 8.27 39.97
CA ASP A 225 -38.91 9.18 39.81
C ASP A 225 -38.78 10.43 40.69
N GLY A 226 -39.01 11.58 40.09
CA GLY A 226 -38.90 12.86 40.76
C GLY A 226 -37.51 13.45 40.88
N TYR A 227 -36.46 12.76 40.42
CA TYR A 227 -35.09 13.25 40.44
C TYR A 227 -34.64 13.79 39.09
N GLY A 228 -33.87 14.89 39.09
CA GLY A 228 -33.18 15.40 37.92
C GLY A 228 -34.05 16.11 36.88
N ILE A 229 -33.58 16.20 35.66
CA ILE A 229 -34.20 16.91 34.54
C ILE A 229 -34.60 15.91 33.46
N ILE A 230 -35.84 16.01 32.93
CA ILE A 230 -36.33 15.20 31.87
C ILE A 230 -36.22 15.98 30.54
N LEU A 231 -35.60 15.36 29.52
CA LEU A 231 -35.48 15.87 28.15
C LEU A 231 -36.08 14.86 27.18
N GLY A 232 -36.57 15.35 26.06
CA GLY A 232 -37.26 14.52 25.05
C GLY A 232 -38.72 14.28 25.38
N ASN A 233 -39.26 13.10 24.99
CA ASN A 233 -40.65 12.74 25.19
C ASN A 233 -40.88 12.13 26.60
N PRO A 234 -41.67 12.79 27.49
CA PRO A 234 -41.93 12.25 28.83
C PRO A 234 -42.58 10.88 28.82
N ASN A 235 -43.32 10.54 27.75
CA ASN A 235 -44.05 9.28 27.57
C ASN A 235 -43.33 8.33 26.58
N GLY A 236 -42.05 8.57 26.26
CA GLY A 236 -41.29 7.74 25.36
C GLY A 236 -41.13 6.31 25.88
N SER A 237 -41.16 5.35 24.99
CA SER A 237 -41.06 3.91 25.35
C SER A 237 -39.64 3.55 25.84
N THR A 238 -38.64 4.29 25.40
CA THR A 238 -37.23 4.09 25.79
C THR A 238 -36.81 5.11 26.81
N HIS A 239 -36.55 4.65 28.04
CA HIS A 239 -36.11 5.50 29.15
C HIS A 239 -34.60 5.37 29.35
N ILE A 240 -33.87 6.48 29.12
CA ILE A 240 -32.42 6.57 29.36
C ILE A 240 -32.19 7.41 30.63
N ILE A 241 -31.53 6.85 31.60
CA ILE A 241 -31.15 7.55 32.84
C ILE A 241 -29.65 7.82 32.75
N LYS A 242 -29.30 9.09 32.83
CA LYS A 242 -27.91 9.55 32.88
C LYS A 242 -27.60 10.12 34.23
N VAL A 243 -26.71 9.47 34.95
CA VAL A 243 -26.16 10.00 36.22
C VAL A 243 -24.82 10.65 35.92
N CYS A 244 -24.65 11.93 36.26
CA CYS A 244 -23.42 12.67 35.90
C CYS A 244 -23.03 13.71 36.96
N ASN A 245 -21.71 13.96 37.01
CA ASN A 245 -21.16 15.11 37.70
C ASN A 245 -21.06 16.28 36.71
N PRO A 246 -21.54 17.50 37.06
CA PRO A 246 -21.50 18.67 36.17
C PRO A 246 -20.10 19.05 35.67
N TYR A 247 -19.06 18.72 36.44
CA TYR A 247 -17.66 19.04 36.12
C TYR A 247 -16.95 17.93 35.37
N CYS A 248 -17.63 16.85 35.02
CA CYS A 248 -17.04 15.69 34.27
C CYS A 248 -17.02 15.93 32.76
N GLY A 249 -15.82 16.07 32.19
CA GLY A 249 -15.65 16.24 30.75
C GLY A 249 -16.17 15.06 29.89
N HIS A 250 -16.09 13.83 30.39
CA HIS A 250 -16.66 12.64 29.73
C HIS A 250 -18.18 12.70 29.69
N CYS A 251 -18.81 13.20 30.76
CA CYS A 251 -20.26 13.40 30.80
C CYS A 251 -20.72 14.46 29.80
N ALA A 252 -19.95 15.54 29.61
CA ALA A 252 -20.22 16.54 28.61
C ALA A 252 -20.08 15.99 27.17
N ALA A 253 -19.11 15.14 26.92
CA ALA A 253 -18.95 14.48 25.61
C ALA A 253 -20.11 13.51 25.32
N ALA A 254 -20.57 12.74 26.31
CA ALA A 254 -21.73 11.87 26.19
C ALA A 254 -23.02 12.65 25.90
N GLN A 255 -23.18 13.87 26.47
CA GLN A 255 -24.35 14.71 26.23
C GLN A 255 -24.50 15.04 24.73
N LYS A 256 -23.43 15.40 24.05
CA LYS A 256 -23.48 15.70 22.61
C LYS A 256 -24.01 14.53 21.77
N VAL A 257 -23.76 13.30 22.20
CA VAL A 257 -24.27 12.09 21.51
C VAL A 257 -25.76 11.91 21.85
N LEU A 258 -26.14 12.09 23.11
CA LEU A 258 -27.53 12.00 23.54
C LEU A 258 -28.42 13.08 22.89
N ASP A 259 -27.92 14.30 22.72
CA ASP A 259 -28.65 15.37 22.04
C ASP A 259 -28.94 15.01 20.57
N LYS A 260 -27.96 14.41 19.88
CA LYS A 260 -28.17 13.91 18.50
C LYS A 260 -29.18 12.75 18.48
N LEU A 261 -29.16 11.89 19.48
CA LEU A 261 -30.08 10.77 19.57
C LEU A 261 -31.52 11.26 19.82
N LEU A 262 -31.71 12.23 20.71
CA LEU A 262 -33.02 12.85 20.96
C LEU A 262 -33.56 13.59 19.72
N ALA A 263 -32.68 14.24 18.95
CA ALA A 263 -33.08 14.88 17.70
C ALA A 263 -33.50 13.90 16.61
N ALA A 264 -32.90 12.69 16.61
CA ALA A 264 -33.17 11.67 15.62
C ALA A 264 -34.34 10.74 16.00
N ASN A 265 -34.71 10.63 17.28
CA ASN A 265 -35.74 9.71 17.75
C ASN A 265 -36.61 10.39 18.80
N HIS A 266 -37.87 10.60 18.46
CA HIS A 266 -38.85 11.24 19.33
C HIS A 266 -39.50 10.31 20.38
N ASP A 267 -39.14 9.03 20.40
CA ASP A 267 -39.67 8.05 21.36
C ASP A 267 -38.69 7.78 22.54
N ILE A 268 -37.85 8.75 22.83
CA ILE A 268 -36.87 8.66 23.93
C ILE A 268 -37.20 9.66 25.03
N ARG A 269 -37.22 9.12 26.27
CA ARG A 269 -37.21 9.90 27.52
C ARG A 269 -35.80 9.87 28.10
N LEU A 270 -35.10 11.02 28.16
CA LEU A 270 -33.80 11.14 28.79
C LEU A 270 -33.97 11.83 30.13
N GLN A 271 -33.56 11.14 31.21
CA GLN A 271 -33.53 11.69 32.57
C GLN A 271 -32.08 11.93 32.98
N ILE A 272 -31.74 13.16 33.35
CA ILE A 272 -30.39 13.54 33.78
C ILE A 272 -30.43 13.81 35.29
N ILE A 273 -29.66 13.04 36.04
CA ILE A 273 -29.49 13.18 37.50
C ILE A 273 -28.08 13.66 37.78
N PHE A 274 -27.99 14.78 38.46
CA PHE A 274 -26.68 15.34 38.88
C PHE A 274 -26.31 14.85 40.28
N ILE A 275 -25.10 14.32 40.41
CA ILE A 275 -24.48 14.01 41.71
C ILE A 275 -23.31 14.96 41.89
N MET A 276 -23.23 15.54 43.06
CA MET A 276 -22.09 16.33 43.55
C MET A 276 -21.46 15.57 44.70
N GLU A 277 -20.20 15.22 44.55
CA GLU A 277 -19.34 14.79 45.64
C GLU A 277 -18.61 15.99 46.22
#